data_2e61979b020f84957d2e7e280eec0b69
#
_entry.id   2e61979b020f84957d2e7e280eec0b69
#
_cell.length_a   1.000
_cell.length_b   1.000
_cell.length_c   1.000
_cell.angle_alpha   90.00
_cell.angle_beta   90.00
_cell.angle_gamma   90.00
#
_symmetry.space_group_name_H-M   'P 1'
#
loop_
_entity.id
_entity.type
_entity.pdbx_description
1 polymer ?
#
loop_
_entity_poly.entity_id
_entity_poly.type
_entity_poly.pdbx_seq_one_letter_code
_entity_poly.pdbx_strand_id
1 'polypeptide(L)'
;MQWLPYAAAAFVAFLFAASGPVAIILSVGARGGLSESDIASWIFAAFCLNSVISIAFTVRYRQPLIFLWSIPGAVLVGPALAHLSFPEVIGAFLATGVLMVLLGLSGWVRRAMDAVPMPIVMAMVAGVFLRFGVDLVLAFPEALWIALPMTVAFFVFLKVNRYVPPLIAALATGAVAIWALGAFNAPAGALFAFASPNFYVPQFSWAAMVELVVPLAITVLAVQNAQGIAILAANGHAAPVNAITTACGVGSIATGLFGAVSTCLTGPVNAVLSSTGEKPRQYTAALFFCVLAIAFGALAPFFTRVLLATPPAFIATLAGLAMLKVLQTAFTASFGGKFSFGALVCFLVTVADVAIFRIGAPFWGLVFGLAASWLLERRA
;
A
#
# COMPACT_ATOMS: atom_id res chain seq x y z
N MET A 1 -4.54 16.61 -30.24
CA MET A 1 -4.42 15.23 -29.70
C MET A 1 -3.12 14.95 -28.89
N GLN A 2 -2.35 15.97 -28.50
CA GLN A 2 -1.07 15.81 -27.76
C GLN A 2 -1.19 15.28 -26.33
N TRP A 3 -2.38 15.35 -25.72
CA TRP A 3 -2.62 14.96 -24.31
C TRP A 3 -3.12 13.52 -24.13
N LEU A 4 -3.58 12.89 -25.21
CA LEU A 4 -4.21 11.56 -25.16
C LEU A 4 -3.30 10.47 -24.55
N PRO A 5 -1.99 10.38 -24.90
CA PRO A 5 -1.12 9.37 -24.27
C PRO A 5 -0.98 9.56 -22.77
N TYR A 6 -0.91 10.80 -22.28
CA TYR A 6 -0.77 11.13 -20.86
C TYR A 6 -2.05 10.81 -20.08
N ALA A 7 -3.22 11.12 -20.65
CA ALA A 7 -4.51 10.79 -20.06
C ALA A 7 -4.73 9.26 -20.03
N ALA A 8 -4.34 8.55 -21.09
CA ALA A 8 -4.42 7.09 -21.14
C ALA A 8 -3.51 6.43 -20.07
N ALA A 9 -2.26 6.90 -19.94
CA ALA A 9 -1.35 6.42 -18.91
C ALA A 9 -1.89 6.70 -17.49
N ALA A 10 -2.44 7.90 -17.27
CA ALA A 10 -3.08 8.26 -16.01
C ALA A 10 -4.25 7.34 -15.68
N PHE A 11 -5.09 7.02 -16.65
CA PHE A 11 -6.22 6.11 -16.48
C PHE A 11 -5.75 4.69 -16.13
N VAL A 12 -4.75 4.15 -16.83
CA VAL A 12 -4.16 2.83 -16.52
C VAL A 12 -3.56 2.79 -15.11
N ALA A 13 -2.78 3.83 -14.76
CA ALA A 13 -2.19 3.95 -13.43
C ALA A 13 -3.27 4.06 -12.32
N PHE A 14 -4.35 4.81 -12.61
CA PHE A 14 -5.49 4.95 -11.72
C PHE A 14 -6.23 3.60 -11.51
N LEU A 15 -6.53 2.90 -12.60
CA LEU A 15 -7.17 1.59 -12.50
C LEU A 15 -6.34 0.59 -11.68
N PHE A 16 -5.01 0.63 -11.82
CA PHE A 16 -4.11 -0.15 -10.97
C PHE A 16 -4.28 0.24 -9.49
N ALA A 17 -4.21 1.53 -9.17
CA ALA A 17 -4.30 2.01 -7.78
C ALA A 17 -5.68 1.73 -7.14
N ALA A 18 -6.75 1.86 -7.92
CA ALA A 18 -8.12 1.67 -7.47
C ALA A 18 -8.59 0.21 -7.41
N SER A 19 -7.80 -0.75 -7.90
CA SER A 19 -8.15 -2.19 -7.90
C SER A 19 -7.50 -2.95 -6.74
N GLY A 20 -6.41 -3.65 -7.00
CA GLY A 20 -5.74 -4.50 -6.00
C GLY A 20 -5.33 -3.79 -4.71
N PRO A 21 -4.66 -2.62 -4.77
CA PRO A 21 -4.31 -1.88 -3.57
C PRO A 21 -5.52 -1.50 -2.69
N VAL A 22 -6.66 -1.13 -3.27
CA VAL A 22 -7.89 -0.83 -2.52
C VAL A 22 -8.45 -2.10 -1.86
N ALA A 23 -8.38 -3.25 -2.52
CA ALA A 23 -8.79 -4.53 -1.94
C ALA A 23 -8.01 -4.87 -0.65
N ILE A 24 -6.75 -4.38 -0.52
CA ILE A 24 -5.97 -4.53 0.72
C ILE A 24 -6.56 -3.68 1.84
N ILE A 25 -6.89 -2.42 1.57
CA ILE A 25 -7.54 -1.55 2.57
C ILE A 25 -8.85 -2.20 3.06
N LEU A 26 -9.66 -2.70 2.13
CA LEU A 26 -10.91 -3.39 2.45
C LEU A 26 -10.67 -4.64 3.30
N SER A 27 -9.72 -5.48 2.90
CA SER A 27 -9.38 -6.71 3.61
C SER A 27 -8.86 -6.43 5.02
N VAL A 28 -7.94 -5.48 5.15
CA VAL A 28 -7.35 -5.08 6.44
C VAL A 28 -8.40 -4.42 7.33
N GLY A 29 -9.17 -3.48 6.80
CA GLY A 29 -10.21 -2.77 7.54
C GLY A 29 -11.30 -3.71 8.04
N ALA A 30 -11.84 -4.55 7.17
CA ALA A 30 -12.90 -5.50 7.53
C ALA A 30 -12.42 -6.51 8.60
N ARG A 31 -11.20 -7.06 8.47
CA ARG A 31 -10.63 -7.97 9.47
C ARG A 31 -10.31 -7.27 10.79
N GLY A 32 -9.88 -6.01 10.71
CA GLY A 32 -9.61 -5.17 11.87
C GLY A 32 -10.87 -4.63 12.56
N GLY A 33 -12.07 -5.02 12.12
CA GLY A 33 -13.33 -4.59 12.70
C GLY A 33 -13.69 -3.12 12.45
N LEU A 34 -13.07 -2.48 11.44
CA LEU A 34 -13.41 -1.13 11.04
C LEU A 34 -14.80 -1.09 10.37
N SER A 35 -15.57 -0.07 10.67
CA SER A 35 -16.85 0.15 10.02
C SER A 35 -16.69 0.51 8.54
N GLU A 36 -17.76 0.39 7.76
CA GLU A 36 -17.83 0.87 6.38
C GLU A 36 -17.42 2.33 6.27
N SER A 37 -17.87 3.16 7.21
CA SER A 37 -17.54 4.59 7.30
C SER A 37 -16.06 4.84 7.54
N ASP A 38 -15.40 4.03 8.39
CA ASP A 38 -13.96 4.14 8.64
C ASP A 38 -13.15 3.77 7.41
N ILE A 39 -13.51 2.68 6.73
CA ILE A 39 -12.87 2.23 5.49
C ILE A 39 -13.06 3.27 4.38
N ALA A 40 -14.26 3.83 4.23
CA ALA A 40 -14.53 4.88 3.26
C ALA A 40 -13.73 6.17 3.56
N SER A 41 -13.61 6.54 4.83
CA SER A 41 -12.77 7.66 5.28
C SER A 41 -11.29 7.43 4.97
N TRP A 42 -10.80 6.22 5.21
CA TRP A 42 -9.42 5.83 4.84
C TRP A 42 -9.20 5.99 3.33
N ILE A 43 -10.09 5.43 2.50
CA ILE A 43 -10.00 5.53 1.02
C ILE A 43 -10.09 6.99 0.58
N PHE A 44 -10.98 7.79 1.15
CA PHE A 44 -11.06 9.22 0.87
C PHE A 44 -9.71 9.91 1.11
N ALA A 45 -9.14 9.77 2.29
CA ALA A 45 -7.88 10.41 2.64
C ALA A 45 -6.72 9.91 1.79
N ALA A 46 -6.67 8.59 1.53
CA ALA A 46 -5.65 7.96 0.71
C ALA A 46 -5.64 8.46 -0.74
N PHE A 47 -6.79 8.78 -1.31
CA PHE A 47 -6.91 9.26 -2.70
C PHE A 47 -7.05 10.78 -2.80
N CYS A 48 -7.96 11.43 -2.06
CA CYS A 48 -8.19 12.87 -2.17
C CYS A 48 -7.04 13.67 -1.57
N LEU A 49 -6.69 13.47 -0.29
CA LEU A 49 -5.71 14.30 0.38
C LEU A 49 -4.30 14.08 -0.18
N ASN A 50 -3.93 12.83 -0.46
CA ASN A 50 -2.66 12.54 -1.10
C ASN A 50 -2.57 13.10 -2.53
N SER A 51 -3.68 13.18 -3.26
CA SER A 51 -3.69 13.84 -4.57
C SER A 51 -3.45 15.34 -4.49
N VAL A 52 -3.93 16.02 -3.45
CA VAL A 52 -3.62 17.44 -3.22
C VAL A 52 -2.10 17.64 -3.05
N ILE A 53 -1.47 16.81 -2.23
CA ILE A 53 0.00 16.83 -2.05
C ILE A 53 0.71 16.51 -3.38
N SER A 54 0.22 15.50 -4.10
CA SER A 54 0.76 15.11 -5.40
C SER A 54 0.68 16.23 -6.43
N ILE A 55 -0.43 16.96 -6.50
CA ILE A 55 -0.59 18.12 -7.38
C ILE A 55 0.45 19.19 -7.02
N ALA A 56 0.57 19.56 -5.75
CA ALA A 56 1.50 20.59 -5.29
C ALA A 56 2.94 20.25 -5.67
N PHE A 57 3.38 19.02 -5.41
CA PHE A 57 4.73 18.58 -5.73
C PHE A 57 4.97 18.38 -7.22
N THR A 58 4.01 17.80 -7.93
CA THR A 58 4.07 17.61 -9.39
C THR A 58 4.21 18.95 -10.12
N VAL A 59 3.43 19.94 -9.73
CA VAL A 59 3.50 21.30 -10.32
C VAL A 59 4.82 22.00 -9.96
N ARG A 60 5.25 21.90 -8.68
CA ARG A 60 6.46 22.55 -8.17
C ARG A 60 7.74 22.03 -8.81
N TYR A 61 7.83 20.70 -9.01
CA TYR A 61 9.03 20.05 -9.54
C TYR A 61 8.98 19.70 -11.02
N ARG A 62 7.82 19.86 -11.68
CA ARG A 62 7.58 19.46 -13.08
C ARG A 62 7.94 18.00 -13.35
N GLN A 63 7.68 17.11 -12.38
CA GLN A 63 7.92 15.68 -12.42
C GLN A 63 6.65 14.93 -12.04
N PRO A 64 6.44 13.67 -12.48
CA PRO A 64 5.31 12.86 -12.03
C PRO A 64 5.57 12.38 -10.58
N LEU A 65 5.17 13.18 -9.59
CA LEU A 65 5.36 12.89 -8.17
C LEU A 65 4.01 12.54 -7.54
N ILE A 66 3.62 11.26 -7.64
CA ILE A 66 2.38 10.77 -7.05
C ILE A 66 2.67 10.16 -5.67
N PHE A 67 2.00 10.74 -4.68
CA PHE A 67 1.93 10.26 -3.32
C PHE A 67 0.60 9.53 -3.11
N LEU A 68 0.65 8.35 -2.53
CA LEU A 68 -0.49 7.57 -2.07
C LEU A 68 -0.13 6.96 -0.71
N TRP A 69 -0.88 5.96 -0.26
CA TRP A 69 -0.61 5.27 1.00
C TRP A 69 0.42 4.14 0.84
N SER A 70 1.10 3.82 1.92
CA SER A 70 2.02 2.68 1.97
C SER A 70 1.26 1.36 2.01
N ILE A 71 1.34 0.56 0.95
CA ILE A 71 0.74 -0.78 0.92
C ILE A 71 1.34 -1.67 2.03
N PRO A 72 2.68 -1.78 2.20
CA PRO A 72 3.25 -2.52 3.33
C PRO A 72 2.79 -1.97 4.68
N GLY A 73 2.67 -0.63 4.79
CA GLY A 73 2.14 0.00 5.99
C GLY A 73 0.69 -0.40 6.29
N ALA A 74 -0.19 -0.43 5.28
CA ALA A 74 -1.57 -0.88 5.45
C ALA A 74 -1.65 -2.32 5.95
N VAL A 75 -0.79 -3.20 5.45
CA VAL A 75 -0.75 -4.60 5.86
C VAL A 75 -0.25 -4.77 7.28
N LEU A 76 0.72 -3.94 7.74
CA LEU A 76 1.17 -3.91 9.14
C LEU A 76 0.05 -3.53 10.13
N VAL A 77 -0.91 -2.72 9.69
CA VAL A 77 -2.04 -2.29 10.52
C VAL A 77 -2.99 -3.45 10.84
N GLY A 78 -3.13 -4.44 9.95
CA GLY A 78 -4.04 -5.57 10.14
C GLY A 78 -3.85 -6.32 11.47
N PRO A 79 -2.68 -6.90 11.75
CA PRO A 79 -2.37 -7.52 13.02
C PRO A 79 -2.50 -6.57 14.22
N ALA A 80 -2.10 -5.31 14.06
CA ALA A 80 -2.18 -4.31 15.14
C ALA A 80 -3.62 -4.05 15.60
N LEU A 81 -4.58 -3.99 14.68
CA LEU A 81 -6.00 -3.81 14.98
C LEU A 81 -6.62 -4.97 15.79
N ALA A 82 -5.96 -6.12 15.88
CA ALA A 82 -6.43 -7.23 16.72
C ALA A 82 -6.32 -6.92 18.24
N HIS A 83 -5.48 -5.96 18.63
CA HIS A 83 -5.20 -5.66 20.03
C HIS A 83 -5.01 -4.17 20.36
N LEU A 84 -4.92 -3.31 19.35
CA LEU A 84 -4.89 -1.85 19.48
C LEU A 84 -6.22 -1.26 19.00
N SER A 85 -6.68 -0.22 19.66
CA SER A 85 -7.82 0.57 19.16
C SER A 85 -7.43 1.40 17.94
N PHE A 86 -8.39 1.69 17.07
CA PHE A 86 -8.10 2.48 15.86
C PHE A 86 -7.54 3.89 16.19
N PRO A 87 -8.01 4.62 17.23
CA PRO A 87 -7.37 5.87 17.66
C PRO A 87 -5.89 5.73 18.07
N GLU A 88 -5.48 4.60 18.67
CA GLU A 88 -4.06 4.33 18.98
C GLU A 88 -3.23 4.11 17.71
N VAL A 89 -3.78 3.39 16.74
CA VAL A 89 -3.17 3.20 15.43
C VAL A 89 -3.00 4.54 14.71
N ILE A 90 -4.00 5.42 14.78
CA ILE A 90 -3.93 6.79 14.23
C ILE A 90 -2.84 7.60 14.95
N GLY A 91 -2.71 7.49 16.26
CA GLY A 91 -1.60 8.10 17.01
C GLY A 91 -0.24 7.69 16.46
N ALA A 92 -0.08 6.40 16.12
CA ALA A 92 1.15 5.91 15.50
C ALA A 92 1.35 6.46 14.07
N PHE A 93 0.30 6.65 13.28
CA PHE A 93 0.40 7.30 11.95
C PHE A 93 0.94 8.72 12.07
N LEU A 94 0.41 9.50 13.03
CA LEU A 94 0.86 10.87 13.27
C LEU A 94 2.32 10.90 13.75
N ALA A 95 2.67 10.04 14.71
CA ALA A 95 4.04 9.96 15.21
C ALA A 95 5.04 9.55 14.11
N THR A 96 4.66 8.61 13.24
CA THR A 96 5.43 8.25 12.04
C THR A 96 5.58 9.45 11.12
N GLY A 97 4.51 10.20 10.89
CA GLY A 97 4.52 11.42 10.09
C GLY A 97 5.50 12.46 10.65
N VAL A 98 5.46 12.72 11.96
CA VAL A 98 6.41 13.63 12.64
C VAL A 98 7.86 13.15 12.46
N LEU A 99 8.13 11.86 12.70
CA LEU A 99 9.46 11.27 12.48
C LEU A 99 9.96 11.49 11.05
N MET A 100 9.11 11.30 10.06
CA MET A 100 9.45 11.49 8.64
C MET A 100 9.69 12.96 8.30
N VAL A 101 8.93 13.90 8.87
CA VAL A 101 9.19 15.35 8.73
C VAL A 101 10.56 15.68 9.29
N LEU A 102 10.87 15.21 10.49
CA LEU A 102 12.18 15.45 11.13
C LEU A 102 13.33 14.88 10.30
N LEU A 103 13.20 13.66 9.78
CA LEU A 103 14.21 13.06 8.90
C LEU A 103 14.37 13.83 7.59
N GLY A 104 13.25 14.23 6.96
CA GLY A 104 13.28 14.99 5.70
C GLY A 104 13.93 16.36 5.86
N LEU A 105 13.63 17.08 6.95
CA LEU A 105 14.22 18.40 7.25
C LEU A 105 15.68 18.31 7.68
N SER A 106 16.07 17.27 8.43
CA SER A 106 17.46 17.09 8.87
C SER A 106 18.41 16.66 7.76
N GLY A 107 17.89 16.16 6.64
CA GLY A 107 18.71 15.58 5.57
C GLY A 107 19.29 14.19 5.89
N TRP A 108 18.92 13.57 7.00
CA TRP A 108 19.42 12.26 7.44
C TRP A 108 18.69 11.07 6.80
N VAL A 109 17.82 11.32 5.83
CA VAL A 109 17.02 10.27 5.18
C VAL A 109 17.87 9.12 4.68
N ARG A 110 18.99 9.40 3.97
CA ARG A 110 19.89 8.34 3.48
C ARG A 110 20.50 7.53 4.62
N ARG A 111 20.99 8.20 5.67
CA ARG A 111 21.54 7.52 6.85
C ARG A 111 20.53 6.62 7.52
N ALA A 112 19.28 7.06 7.64
CA ALA A 112 18.19 6.26 8.19
C ALA A 112 17.88 5.04 7.31
N MET A 113 17.87 5.21 5.98
CA MET A 113 17.66 4.10 5.04
C MET A 113 18.79 3.08 5.06
N ASP A 114 20.04 3.53 5.21
CA ASP A 114 21.22 2.67 5.22
C ASP A 114 21.43 1.95 6.57
N ALA A 115 20.71 2.38 7.63
CA ALA A 115 20.88 1.84 8.98
C ALA A 115 20.34 0.41 9.14
N VAL A 116 19.37 0.02 8.34
CA VAL A 116 18.72 -1.31 8.43
C VAL A 116 19.02 -2.12 7.16
N PRO A 117 19.58 -3.35 7.28
CA PRO A 117 19.84 -4.20 6.12
C PRO A 117 18.56 -4.51 5.36
N MET A 118 18.52 -4.17 4.07
CA MET A 118 17.35 -4.36 3.21
C MET A 118 16.81 -5.80 3.22
N PRO A 119 17.65 -6.87 3.23
CA PRO A 119 17.14 -8.24 3.32
C PRO A 119 16.25 -8.50 4.53
N ILE A 120 16.58 -7.95 5.71
CA ILE A 120 15.80 -8.13 6.93
C ILE A 120 14.47 -7.36 6.83
N VAL A 121 14.49 -6.14 6.28
CA VAL A 121 13.26 -5.36 6.02
C VAL A 121 12.33 -6.10 5.05
N MET A 122 12.89 -6.63 3.96
CA MET A 122 12.11 -7.35 2.96
C MET A 122 11.58 -8.68 3.49
N ALA A 123 12.28 -9.31 4.44
CA ALA A 123 11.80 -10.50 5.14
C ALA A 123 10.57 -10.20 6.04
N MET A 124 10.57 -9.07 6.75
CA MET A 124 9.37 -8.58 7.44
C MET A 124 8.21 -8.38 6.46
N VAL A 125 8.47 -7.70 5.35
CA VAL A 125 7.46 -7.47 4.30
C VAL A 125 6.94 -8.79 3.73
N ALA A 126 7.83 -9.76 3.45
CA ALA A 126 7.44 -11.08 2.98
C ALA A 126 6.56 -11.82 4.01
N GLY A 127 6.90 -11.76 5.30
CA GLY A 127 6.12 -12.38 6.36
C GLY A 127 4.70 -11.81 6.46
N VAL A 128 4.57 -10.49 6.45
CA VAL A 128 3.26 -9.83 6.54
C VAL A 128 2.41 -10.08 5.28
N PHE A 129 3.02 -10.09 4.10
CA PHE A 129 2.31 -10.32 2.84
C PHE A 129 1.97 -11.77 2.55
N LEU A 130 2.64 -12.72 3.21
CA LEU A 130 2.37 -14.14 3.04
C LEU A 130 0.90 -14.47 3.27
N ARG A 131 0.26 -13.80 4.22
CA ARG A 131 -1.15 -13.97 4.54
C ARG A 131 -2.05 -13.78 3.31
N PHE A 132 -1.79 -12.75 2.48
CA PHE A 132 -2.57 -12.50 1.27
C PHE A 132 -2.38 -13.60 0.22
N GLY A 133 -1.17 -14.18 0.12
CA GLY A 133 -0.92 -15.34 -0.73
C GLY A 133 -1.65 -16.60 -0.25
N VAL A 134 -1.68 -16.83 1.05
CA VAL A 134 -2.44 -17.93 1.67
C VAL A 134 -3.93 -17.74 1.47
N ASP A 135 -4.46 -16.54 1.72
CA ASP A 135 -5.89 -16.23 1.53
C ASP A 135 -6.34 -16.38 0.07
N LEU A 136 -5.47 -16.08 -0.90
CA LEU A 136 -5.72 -16.37 -2.32
C LEU A 136 -5.97 -17.86 -2.55
N VAL A 137 -5.15 -18.72 -1.96
CA VAL A 137 -5.31 -20.18 -2.09
C VAL A 137 -6.57 -20.66 -1.36
N LEU A 138 -6.82 -20.14 -0.18
CA LEU A 138 -8.02 -20.49 0.61
C LEU A 138 -9.33 -20.01 -0.02
N ALA A 139 -9.30 -18.98 -0.86
CA ALA A 139 -10.46 -18.53 -1.62
C ALA A 139 -11.00 -19.57 -2.62
N PHE A 140 -10.16 -20.51 -3.08
CA PHE A 140 -10.59 -21.54 -4.05
C PHE A 140 -11.63 -22.52 -3.47
N PRO A 141 -11.39 -23.18 -2.31
CA PRO A 141 -12.41 -24.05 -1.74
C PRO A 141 -13.64 -23.28 -1.25
N GLU A 142 -13.51 -21.98 -0.91
CA GLU A 142 -14.62 -21.15 -0.44
C GLU A 142 -15.55 -20.71 -1.59
N ALA A 143 -15.00 -20.28 -2.71
CA ALA A 143 -15.75 -19.77 -3.86
C ALA A 143 -15.03 -20.04 -5.20
N LEU A 144 -14.91 -21.32 -5.56
CA LEU A 144 -14.17 -21.78 -6.74
C LEU A 144 -14.58 -21.04 -8.03
N TRP A 145 -15.88 -20.87 -8.24
CA TRP A 145 -16.43 -20.25 -9.47
C TRP A 145 -16.21 -18.74 -9.57
N ILE A 146 -15.67 -18.12 -8.50
CA ILE A 146 -15.21 -16.73 -8.49
C ILE A 146 -13.68 -16.69 -8.56
N ALA A 147 -13.00 -17.39 -7.65
CA ALA A 147 -11.54 -17.34 -7.52
C ALA A 147 -10.80 -17.90 -8.74
N LEU A 148 -11.29 -19.02 -9.32
CA LEU A 148 -10.64 -19.66 -10.47
C LEU A 148 -10.68 -18.79 -11.73
N PRO A 149 -11.83 -18.26 -12.20
CA PRO A 149 -11.88 -17.40 -13.38
C PRO A 149 -11.03 -16.14 -13.21
N MET A 150 -11.02 -15.50 -12.02
CA MET A 150 -10.20 -14.33 -11.71
C MET A 150 -8.71 -14.66 -11.86
N THR A 151 -8.29 -15.78 -11.29
CA THR A 151 -6.88 -16.22 -11.31
C THR A 151 -6.43 -16.59 -12.72
N VAL A 152 -7.25 -17.31 -13.46
CA VAL A 152 -6.97 -17.64 -14.87
C VAL A 152 -6.87 -16.38 -15.71
N ALA A 153 -7.82 -15.45 -15.59
CA ALA A 153 -7.78 -14.17 -16.28
C ALA A 153 -6.49 -13.39 -15.96
N PHE A 154 -6.11 -13.32 -14.68
CA PHE A 154 -4.88 -12.65 -14.26
C PHE A 154 -3.65 -13.22 -14.97
N PHE A 155 -3.44 -14.54 -14.95
CA PHE A 155 -2.27 -15.15 -15.55
C PHE A 155 -2.28 -15.12 -17.08
N VAL A 156 -3.45 -15.26 -17.71
CA VAL A 156 -3.59 -15.13 -19.16
C VAL A 156 -3.19 -13.72 -19.60
N PHE A 157 -3.75 -12.70 -18.96
CA PHE A 157 -3.45 -11.30 -19.30
C PHE A 157 -2.02 -10.90 -18.93
N LEU A 158 -1.44 -11.48 -17.89
CA LEU A 158 -0.03 -11.29 -17.55
C LEU A 158 0.90 -11.77 -18.67
N LYS A 159 0.52 -12.87 -19.38
CA LYS A 159 1.34 -13.49 -20.42
C LYS A 159 1.05 -12.92 -21.82
N VAL A 160 -0.19 -12.68 -22.16
CA VAL A 160 -0.65 -12.46 -23.55
C VAL A 160 -0.89 -11.00 -23.87
N ASN A 161 -1.30 -10.18 -22.90
CA ASN A 161 -1.83 -8.86 -23.19
C ASN A 161 -0.95 -7.73 -22.62
N ARG A 162 -0.47 -6.84 -23.51
CA ARG A 162 0.32 -5.65 -23.14
C ARG A 162 -0.54 -4.42 -22.79
N TYR A 163 -1.85 -4.45 -23.08
CA TYR A 163 -2.72 -3.26 -23.02
C TYR A 163 -3.61 -3.24 -21.79
N VAL A 164 -4.10 -4.39 -21.32
CA VAL A 164 -4.99 -4.48 -20.14
C VAL A 164 -4.19 -5.00 -18.95
N PRO A 165 -4.10 -4.22 -17.85
CA PRO A 165 -3.47 -4.71 -16.62
C PRO A 165 -4.12 -5.98 -16.09
N PRO A 166 -3.33 -7.02 -15.70
CA PRO A 166 -3.86 -8.32 -15.27
C PRO A 166 -4.88 -8.24 -14.13
N LEU A 167 -4.67 -7.32 -13.19
CA LEU A 167 -5.60 -7.09 -12.06
C LEU A 167 -6.97 -6.58 -12.52
N ILE A 168 -7.02 -5.79 -13.60
CA ILE A 168 -8.29 -5.30 -14.15
C ILE A 168 -9.04 -6.44 -14.83
N ALA A 169 -8.33 -7.32 -15.54
CA ALA A 169 -8.93 -8.51 -16.12
C ALA A 169 -9.52 -9.43 -15.02
N ALA A 170 -8.77 -9.64 -13.92
CA ALA A 170 -9.25 -10.38 -12.76
C ALA A 170 -10.49 -9.73 -12.12
N LEU A 171 -10.45 -8.39 -11.90
CA LEU A 171 -11.57 -7.64 -11.36
C LEU A 171 -12.83 -7.78 -12.23
N ALA A 172 -12.71 -7.56 -13.54
CA ALA A 172 -13.83 -7.65 -14.49
C ALA A 172 -14.40 -9.07 -14.55
N THR A 173 -13.53 -10.08 -14.61
CA THR A 173 -13.94 -11.49 -14.65
C THR A 173 -14.65 -11.91 -13.37
N GLY A 174 -14.13 -11.45 -12.21
CA GLY A 174 -14.79 -11.68 -10.92
C GLY A 174 -16.13 -11.00 -10.79
N ALA A 175 -16.27 -9.76 -11.28
CA ALA A 175 -17.54 -9.06 -11.31
C ALA A 175 -18.59 -9.80 -12.17
N VAL A 176 -18.19 -10.31 -13.34
CA VAL A 176 -19.04 -11.15 -14.21
C VAL A 176 -19.42 -12.45 -13.50
N ALA A 177 -18.49 -13.11 -12.81
CA ALA A 177 -18.76 -14.34 -12.07
C ALA A 177 -19.77 -14.10 -10.93
N ILE A 178 -19.59 -13.03 -10.15
CA ILE A 178 -20.53 -12.63 -9.08
C ILE A 178 -21.93 -12.37 -9.65
N TRP A 179 -22.00 -11.64 -10.75
CA TRP A 179 -23.29 -11.37 -11.41
C TRP A 179 -23.96 -12.65 -11.90
N ALA A 180 -23.22 -13.54 -12.57
CA ALA A 180 -23.74 -14.80 -13.12
C ALA A 180 -24.22 -15.77 -12.02
N LEU A 181 -23.58 -15.72 -10.85
CA LEU A 181 -23.92 -16.57 -9.68
C LEU A 181 -24.98 -15.93 -8.78
N GLY A 182 -25.40 -14.69 -9.03
CA GLY A 182 -26.29 -13.96 -8.14
C GLY A 182 -25.73 -13.74 -6.74
N ALA A 183 -24.38 -13.71 -6.60
CA ALA A 183 -23.68 -13.68 -5.33
C ALA A 183 -23.44 -12.25 -4.80
N PHE A 184 -24.06 -11.24 -5.39
CA PHE A 184 -23.98 -9.86 -4.94
C PHE A 184 -25.00 -9.60 -3.83
N ASN A 185 -24.51 -9.28 -2.64
CA ASN A 185 -25.35 -8.94 -1.48
C ASN A 185 -25.65 -7.43 -1.50
N ALA A 186 -26.66 -6.99 -2.25
CA ALA A 186 -26.99 -5.59 -2.38
C ALA A 186 -27.18 -4.94 -0.99
N PRO A 187 -26.44 -3.88 -0.66
CA PRO A 187 -26.54 -3.22 0.64
C PRO A 187 -27.93 -2.54 0.78
N ALA A 188 -28.45 -2.52 1.99
CA ALA A 188 -29.66 -1.78 2.29
C ALA A 188 -29.43 -0.26 2.19
N GLY A 189 -30.26 0.46 1.44
CA GLY A 189 -30.18 1.91 1.30
C GLY A 189 -29.54 2.42 0.01
N ALA A 190 -29.26 3.72 -0.06
CA ALA A 190 -28.71 4.36 -1.25
C ALA A 190 -27.25 3.92 -1.47
N LEU A 191 -26.98 3.30 -2.62
CA LEU A 191 -25.63 2.92 -3.02
C LEU A 191 -24.73 4.14 -3.23
N PHE A 192 -25.28 5.18 -3.83
CA PHE A 192 -24.52 6.38 -4.20
C PHE A 192 -24.46 7.37 -3.03
N ALA A 193 -23.26 7.67 -2.57
CA ALA A 193 -23.02 8.67 -1.55
C ALA A 193 -21.66 9.33 -1.78
N PHE A 194 -21.58 10.62 -1.49
CA PHE A 194 -20.30 11.32 -1.43
C PHE A 194 -19.61 11.07 -0.09
N ALA A 195 -18.28 11.16 -0.10
CA ALA A 195 -17.48 10.99 1.10
C ALA A 195 -17.83 12.06 2.16
N SER A 196 -18.11 11.57 3.37
CA SER A 196 -18.16 12.35 4.59
C SER A 196 -17.07 11.78 5.53
N PRO A 197 -15.82 12.23 5.39
CA PRO A 197 -14.70 11.59 6.09
C PRO A 197 -14.80 11.81 7.61
N ASN A 198 -14.51 10.74 8.35
CA ASN A 198 -14.47 10.78 9.81
C ASN A 198 -13.16 11.45 10.26
N PHE A 199 -13.27 12.40 11.17
CA PHE A 199 -12.10 12.97 11.83
C PHE A 199 -11.85 12.25 13.15
N TYR A 200 -10.63 11.73 13.32
CA TYR A 200 -10.26 10.94 14.49
C TYR A 200 -9.36 11.74 15.43
N VAL A 201 -9.67 11.65 16.73
CA VAL A 201 -8.78 12.15 17.77
C VAL A 201 -7.74 11.06 18.07
N PRO A 202 -6.43 11.33 17.84
CA PRO A 202 -5.39 10.33 18.07
C PRO A 202 -5.22 10.01 19.55
N GLN A 203 -4.92 8.74 19.85
CA GLN A 203 -4.49 8.29 21.18
C GLN A 203 -3.05 7.80 21.08
N PHE A 204 -2.21 8.23 22.03
CA PHE A 204 -0.80 7.87 22.05
C PHE A 204 -0.56 6.82 23.13
N SER A 205 -0.49 5.55 22.73
CA SER A 205 -0.11 4.45 23.63
C SER A 205 1.32 3.99 23.34
N TRP A 206 2.03 3.57 24.38
CA TRP A 206 3.39 3.05 24.22
C TRP A 206 3.43 1.84 23.27
N ALA A 207 2.44 0.94 23.38
CA ALA A 207 2.34 -0.24 22.53
C ALA A 207 2.27 0.15 21.04
N ALA A 208 1.34 1.04 20.66
CA ALA A 208 1.20 1.51 19.28
C ALA A 208 2.45 2.23 18.77
N MET A 209 3.10 3.06 19.63
CA MET A 209 4.32 3.78 19.25
C MET A 209 5.47 2.82 18.93
N VAL A 210 5.71 1.82 19.77
CA VAL A 210 6.81 0.86 19.55
C VAL A 210 6.48 -0.07 18.39
N GLU A 211 5.25 -0.59 18.33
CA GLU A 211 4.85 -1.56 17.31
C GLU A 211 4.84 -0.99 15.89
N LEU A 212 4.30 0.21 15.71
CA LEU A 212 3.97 0.72 14.38
C LEU A 212 4.92 1.81 13.88
N VAL A 213 5.41 2.73 14.72
CA VAL A 213 6.12 3.92 14.24
C VAL A 213 7.38 3.55 13.46
N VAL A 214 8.22 2.67 14.01
CA VAL A 214 9.48 2.28 13.36
C VAL A 214 9.22 1.42 12.12
N PRO A 215 8.40 0.34 12.16
CA PRO A 215 8.07 -0.44 10.97
C PRO A 215 7.40 0.39 9.87
N LEU A 216 6.48 1.29 10.20
CA LEU A 216 5.84 2.17 9.21
C LEU A 216 6.86 3.11 8.55
N ALA A 217 7.72 3.77 9.34
CA ALA A 217 8.76 4.63 8.80
C ALA A 217 9.71 3.87 7.86
N ILE A 218 10.13 2.67 8.26
CA ILE A 218 10.97 1.79 7.42
C ILE A 218 10.26 1.42 6.12
N THR A 219 9.00 0.99 6.18
CA THR A 219 8.26 0.61 4.97
C THR A 219 8.05 1.78 4.02
N VAL A 220 7.85 2.99 4.54
CA VAL A 220 7.76 4.18 3.70
C VAL A 220 9.10 4.54 3.10
N LEU A 221 10.15 4.66 3.91
CA LEU A 221 11.46 5.17 3.47
C LEU A 221 12.23 4.16 2.63
N ALA A 222 12.44 2.96 3.19
CA ALA A 222 13.34 1.97 2.60
C ALA A 222 12.66 1.09 1.54
N VAL A 223 11.33 0.96 1.55
CA VAL A 223 10.61 0.15 0.56
C VAL A 223 9.94 1.04 -0.49
N GLN A 224 8.99 1.86 -0.10
CA GLN A 224 8.13 2.60 -1.04
C GLN A 224 8.86 3.80 -1.67
N ASN A 225 9.42 4.69 -0.85
CA ASN A 225 10.11 5.89 -1.37
C ASN A 225 11.37 5.51 -2.13
N ALA A 226 12.15 4.51 -1.64
CA ALA A 226 13.33 4.02 -2.35
C ALA A 226 12.97 3.51 -3.75
N GLN A 227 11.88 2.71 -3.87
CA GLN A 227 11.38 2.24 -5.15
C GLN A 227 10.92 3.38 -6.06
N GLY A 228 10.12 4.32 -5.52
CA GLY A 228 9.63 5.47 -6.29
C GLY A 228 10.77 6.36 -6.80
N ILE A 229 11.75 6.65 -5.95
CA ILE A 229 12.95 7.43 -6.31
C ILE A 229 13.77 6.72 -7.39
N ALA A 230 14.01 5.41 -7.25
CA ALA A 230 14.75 4.61 -8.23
C ALA A 230 14.06 4.61 -9.60
N ILE A 231 12.73 4.47 -9.63
CA ILE A 231 11.92 4.52 -10.85
C ILE A 231 12.02 5.89 -11.53
N LEU A 232 11.89 6.96 -10.77
CA LEU A 232 12.03 8.32 -11.29
C LEU A 232 13.42 8.55 -11.87
N ALA A 233 14.46 8.12 -11.17
CA ALA A 233 15.85 8.22 -11.62
C ALA A 233 16.09 7.41 -12.91
N ALA A 234 15.57 6.18 -13.01
CA ALA A 234 15.66 5.36 -14.21
C ALA A 234 14.98 6.00 -15.44
N ASN A 235 13.97 6.85 -15.23
CA ASN A 235 13.31 7.65 -16.27
C ASN A 235 13.92 9.06 -16.42
N GLY A 236 15.09 9.29 -15.83
CA GLY A 236 15.87 10.52 -15.98
C GLY A 236 15.40 11.70 -15.15
N HIS A 237 14.51 11.51 -14.15
CA HIS A 237 14.07 12.56 -13.23
C HIS A 237 14.99 12.64 -12.01
N ALA A 238 15.34 13.86 -11.60
CA ALA A 238 16.07 14.10 -10.36
C ALA A 238 15.08 14.22 -9.19
N ALA A 239 14.82 13.12 -8.51
CA ALA A 239 13.87 13.08 -7.40
C ALA A 239 14.39 13.88 -6.18
N PRO A 240 13.62 14.84 -5.64
CA PRO A 240 14.01 15.63 -4.47
C PRO A 240 13.79 14.83 -3.16
N VAL A 241 14.73 13.92 -2.82
CA VAL A 241 14.58 12.90 -1.75
C VAL A 241 14.10 13.46 -0.42
N ASN A 242 14.74 14.54 0.07
CA ASN A 242 14.39 15.14 1.36
C ASN A 242 12.98 15.78 1.32
N ALA A 243 12.67 16.49 0.23
CA ALA A 243 11.36 17.09 0.06
C ALA A 243 10.24 16.02 -0.07
N ILE A 244 10.50 14.91 -0.78
CA ILE A 244 9.61 13.75 -0.86
C ILE A 244 9.35 13.20 0.55
N THR A 245 10.40 12.99 1.35
CA THR A 245 10.24 12.46 2.71
C THR A 245 9.46 13.41 3.62
N THR A 246 9.73 14.72 3.54
CA THR A 246 8.97 15.74 4.26
C THR A 246 7.50 15.73 3.82
N ALA A 247 7.22 15.63 2.51
CA ALA A 247 5.86 15.53 1.99
C ALA A 247 5.14 14.28 2.50
N CYS A 248 5.83 13.13 2.52
CA CYS A 248 5.28 11.90 3.09
C CYS A 248 4.96 12.07 4.58
N GLY A 249 5.80 12.77 5.34
CA GLY A 249 5.55 13.05 6.75
C GLY A 249 4.33 13.95 6.96
N VAL A 250 4.26 15.09 6.27
CA VAL A 250 3.11 16.01 6.33
C VAL A 250 1.84 15.29 5.84
N GLY A 251 1.96 14.52 4.77
CA GLY A 251 0.86 13.71 4.25
C GLY A 251 0.36 12.70 5.27
N SER A 252 1.26 11.97 5.93
CA SER A 252 0.90 10.98 6.97
C SER A 252 0.17 11.61 8.15
N ILE A 253 0.55 12.83 8.56
CA ILE A 253 -0.15 13.56 9.61
C ILE A 253 -1.55 13.96 9.12
N ALA A 254 -1.64 14.57 7.94
CA ALA A 254 -2.91 15.05 7.41
C ALA A 254 -3.89 13.90 7.12
N THR A 255 -3.44 12.85 6.44
CA THR A 255 -4.29 11.71 6.06
C THR A 255 -4.59 10.81 7.26
N GLY A 256 -3.66 10.70 8.22
CA GLY A 256 -3.84 9.91 9.44
C GLY A 256 -5.01 10.40 10.28
N LEU A 257 -5.25 11.72 10.38
CA LEU A 257 -6.42 12.28 11.05
C LEU A 257 -7.76 11.84 10.47
N PHE A 258 -7.76 11.32 9.24
CA PHE A 258 -8.93 10.75 8.57
C PHE A 258 -8.85 9.23 8.42
N GLY A 259 -7.95 8.59 9.17
CA GLY A 259 -7.84 7.13 9.27
C GLY A 259 -6.96 6.47 8.20
N ALA A 260 -6.29 7.22 7.33
CA ALA A 260 -5.41 6.62 6.32
C ALA A 260 -4.00 6.38 6.86
N VAL A 261 -3.44 5.23 6.51
CA VAL A 261 -2.06 4.87 6.81
C VAL A 261 -1.06 5.78 6.10
N SER A 262 0.16 5.82 6.62
CA SER A 262 1.26 6.67 6.18
C SER A 262 1.36 6.87 4.67
N THR A 263 1.50 8.11 4.26
CA THR A 263 1.74 8.55 2.89
C THR A 263 3.13 8.15 2.40
N CYS A 264 3.24 7.72 1.15
CA CYS A 264 4.52 7.39 0.51
C CYS A 264 4.55 7.84 -0.96
N LEU A 265 5.75 7.96 -1.53
CA LEU A 265 5.94 8.09 -2.98
C LEU A 265 5.69 6.72 -3.62
N THR A 266 4.60 6.57 -4.39
CA THR A 266 4.23 5.29 -4.95
C THR A 266 5.10 4.89 -6.15
N GLY A 267 5.74 3.71 -6.09
CA GLY A 267 6.57 3.20 -7.19
C GLY A 267 5.77 2.85 -8.44
N PRO A 268 4.79 1.93 -8.37
CA PRO A 268 4.11 1.40 -9.56
C PRO A 268 3.35 2.47 -10.37
N VAL A 269 2.66 3.40 -9.70
CA VAL A 269 1.94 4.50 -10.36
C VAL A 269 2.93 5.42 -11.07
N ASN A 270 3.99 5.85 -10.37
CA ASN A 270 5.02 6.70 -10.95
C ASN A 270 5.76 6.01 -12.11
N ALA A 271 5.91 4.67 -12.10
CA ALA A 271 6.49 3.92 -13.20
C ALA A 271 5.68 4.08 -14.50
N VAL A 272 4.36 3.93 -14.43
CA VAL A 272 3.48 4.09 -15.59
C VAL A 272 3.51 5.53 -16.10
N LEU A 273 3.44 6.51 -15.21
CA LEU A 273 3.36 7.92 -15.59
C LEU A 273 4.68 8.46 -16.12
N SER A 274 5.83 7.99 -15.60
CA SER A 274 7.17 8.42 -16.03
C SER A 274 7.71 7.68 -17.25
N SER A 275 7.05 6.61 -17.70
CA SER A 275 7.42 5.88 -18.91
C SER A 275 6.67 6.34 -20.17
N THR A 276 5.75 7.31 -20.07
CA THR A 276 4.84 7.68 -21.15
C THR A 276 5.21 9.05 -21.74
N GLY A 277 5.33 9.09 -23.05
CA GLY A 277 5.51 10.33 -23.82
C GLY A 277 6.85 11.04 -23.54
N GLU A 278 6.87 12.35 -23.79
CA GLU A 278 8.05 13.18 -23.61
C GLU A 278 8.26 13.57 -22.14
N LYS A 279 9.48 13.40 -21.63
CA LYS A 279 9.85 13.68 -20.23
C LYS A 279 9.37 15.06 -19.72
N PRO A 280 9.50 16.19 -20.43
CA PRO A 280 9.05 17.49 -19.95
C PRO A 280 7.54 17.60 -19.73
N ARG A 281 6.76 16.66 -20.28
CA ARG A 281 5.29 16.65 -20.19
C ARG A 281 4.74 15.54 -19.31
N GLN A 282 5.56 14.63 -18.78
CA GLN A 282 5.11 13.51 -17.96
C GLN A 282 4.37 13.95 -16.69
N TYR A 283 4.70 15.13 -16.14
CA TYR A 283 3.98 15.70 -15.00
C TYR A 283 2.48 15.90 -15.27
N THR A 284 2.07 16.08 -16.54
CA THR A 284 0.66 16.24 -16.89
C THR A 284 -0.12 14.93 -16.74
N ALA A 285 0.52 13.78 -16.98
CA ALA A 285 -0.09 12.48 -16.70
C ALA A 285 -0.37 12.33 -15.20
N ALA A 286 0.52 12.83 -14.35
CA ALA A 286 0.30 12.84 -12.90
C ALA A 286 -0.89 13.74 -12.49
N LEU A 287 -1.06 14.89 -13.14
CA LEU A 287 -2.22 15.76 -12.89
C LEU A 287 -3.54 15.10 -13.32
N PHE A 288 -3.58 14.42 -14.47
CA PHE A 288 -4.75 13.64 -14.89
C PHE A 288 -5.05 12.51 -13.91
N PHE A 289 -4.02 11.81 -13.43
CA PHE A 289 -4.17 10.81 -12.38
C PHE A 289 -4.82 11.39 -11.12
N CYS A 290 -4.35 12.54 -10.64
CA CYS A 290 -4.89 13.19 -9.45
C CYS A 290 -6.36 13.56 -9.58
N VAL A 291 -6.81 14.01 -10.76
CA VAL A 291 -8.23 14.28 -11.02
C VAL A 291 -9.07 13.01 -10.85
N LEU A 292 -8.64 11.89 -11.45
CA LEU A 292 -9.33 10.60 -11.31
C LEU A 292 -9.31 10.10 -9.86
N ALA A 293 -8.19 10.24 -9.19
CA ALA A 293 -8.02 9.83 -7.80
C ALA A 293 -8.90 10.65 -6.84
N ILE A 294 -9.01 11.97 -7.03
CA ILE A 294 -9.91 12.83 -6.26
C ILE A 294 -11.37 12.42 -6.49
N ALA A 295 -11.77 12.19 -7.73
CA ALA A 295 -13.13 11.74 -8.05
C ALA A 295 -13.45 10.39 -7.37
N PHE A 296 -12.51 9.43 -7.41
CA PHE A 296 -12.65 8.14 -6.75
C PHE A 296 -12.76 8.28 -5.23
N GLY A 297 -11.88 9.04 -4.61
CA GLY A 297 -11.90 9.29 -3.17
C GLY A 297 -13.15 10.03 -2.72
N ALA A 298 -13.65 10.99 -3.52
CA ALA A 298 -14.92 11.68 -3.23
C ALA A 298 -16.13 10.73 -3.28
N LEU A 299 -16.02 9.63 -4.03
CA LEU A 299 -17.01 8.56 -4.12
C LEU A 299 -16.66 7.32 -3.28
N ALA A 300 -15.75 7.44 -2.34
CA ALA A 300 -15.26 6.32 -1.52
C ALA A 300 -16.39 5.50 -0.86
N PRO A 301 -17.47 6.09 -0.30
CA PRO A 301 -18.56 5.30 0.27
C PRO A 301 -19.26 4.41 -0.76
N PHE A 302 -19.45 4.90 -1.99
CA PHE A 302 -20.02 4.11 -3.07
C PHE A 302 -19.14 2.88 -3.39
N PHE A 303 -17.84 3.10 -3.62
CA PHE A 303 -16.92 2.00 -3.94
C PHE A 303 -16.75 1.03 -2.77
N THR A 304 -16.70 1.53 -1.53
CA THR A 304 -16.62 0.70 -0.32
C THR A 304 -17.86 -0.20 -0.20
N ARG A 305 -19.06 0.35 -0.35
CA ARG A 305 -20.31 -0.42 -0.31
C ARG A 305 -20.37 -1.48 -1.39
N VAL A 306 -20.08 -1.10 -2.63
CA VAL A 306 -20.10 -2.04 -3.76
C VAL A 306 -19.11 -3.19 -3.52
N LEU A 307 -17.89 -2.90 -3.06
CA LEU A 307 -16.87 -3.93 -2.87
C LEU A 307 -17.16 -4.80 -1.63
N LEU A 308 -17.63 -4.23 -0.52
CA LEU A 308 -18.01 -5.01 0.66
C LEU A 308 -19.28 -5.86 0.43
N ALA A 309 -20.11 -5.50 -0.55
CA ALA A 309 -21.25 -6.31 -0.98
C ALA A 309 -20.86 -7.53 -1.82
N THR A 310 -19.60 -7.64 -2.24
CA THR A 310 -19.08 -8.82 -2.93
C THR A 310 -18.69 -9.92 -1.94
N PRO A 311 -18.68 -11.21 -2.35
CA PRO A 311 -18.20 -12.29 -1.51
C PRO A 311 -16.77 -12.05 -0.99
N PRO A 312 -16.44 -12.39 0.28
CA PRO A 312 -15.09 -12.22 0.84
C PRO A 312 -13.97 -12.85 -0.01
N ALA A 313 -14.25 -14.00 -0.63
CA ALA A 313 -13.33 -14.68 -1.54
C ALA A 313 -12.95 -13.84 -2.77
N PHE A 314 -13.83 -12.95 -3.26
CA PHE A 314 -13.52 -12.03 -4.34
C PHE A 314 -12.45 -11.02 -3.92
N ILE A 315 -12.61 -10.39 -2.75
CA ILE A 315 -11.65 -9.42 -2.21
C ILE A 315 -10.33 -10.13 -1.89
N ALA A 316 -10.38 -11.32 -1.26
CA ALA A 316 -9.20 -12.11 -0.94
C ALA A 316 -8.40 -12.51 -2.20
N THR A 317 -9.11 -12.95 -3.25
CA THR A 317 -8.49 -13.28 -4.55
C THR A 317 -7.84 -12.04 -5.17
N LEU A 318 -8.54 -10.92 -5.24
CA LEU A 318 -8.02 -9.70 -5.85
C LEU A 318 -6.80 -9.15 -5.09
N ALA A 319 -6.88 -9.09 -3.77
CA ALA A 319 -5.78 -8.65 -2.90
C ALA A 319 -4.57 -9.60 -3.01
N GLY A 320 -4.80 -10.91 -2.99
CA GLY A 320 -3.74 -11.91 -3.12
C GLY A 320 -3.03 -11.85 -4.47
N LEU A 321 -3.77 -11.76 -5.58
CA LEU A 321 -3.20 -11.59 -6.92
C LEU A 321 -2.37 -10.30 -7.03
N ALA A 322 -2.82 -9.20 -6.43
CA ALA A 322 -2.09 -7.95 -6.38
C ALA A 322 -0.75 -8.08 -5.64
N MET A 323 -0.68 -8.94 -4.62
CA MET A 323 0.51 -9.13 -3.78
C MET A 323 1.50 -10.17 -4.32
N LEU A 324 1.16 -11.01 -5.28
CA LEU A 324 2.06 -12.07 -5.78
C LEU A 324 3.42 -11.53 -6.23
N LYS A 325 3.44 -10.45 -7.01
CA LYS A 325 4.70 -9.86 -7.50
C LYS A 325 5.50 -9.21 -6.38
N VAL A 326 4.83 -8.55 -5.45
CA VAL A 326 5.46 -7.92 -4.28
C VAL A 326 6.06 -9.00 -3.38
N LEU A 327 5.33 -10.08 -3.13
CA LEU A 327 5.77 -11.22 -2.35
C LEU A 327 6.99 -11.89 -2.98
N GLN A 328 6.96 -12.17 -4.30
CA GLN A 328 8.11 -12.70 -5.04
C GLN A 328 9.35 -11.80 -4.86
N THR A 329 9.21 -10.50 -5.04
CA THR A 329 10.31 -9.54 -4.89
C THR A 329 10.84 -9.53 -3.46
N ALA A 330 9.96 -9.58 -2.47
CA ALA A 330 10.32 -9.61 -1.06
C ALA A 330 11.14 -10.86 -0.72
N PHE A 331 10.71 -12.04 -1.16
CA PHE A 331 11.46 -13.29 -0.97
C PHE A 331 12.83 -13.26 -1.65
N THR A 332 12.89 -12.82 -2.90
CA THR A 332 14.16 -12.74 -3.64
C THR A 332 15.15 -11.78 -2.95
N ALA A 333 14.68 -10.63 -2.49
CA ALA A 333 15.53 -9.65 -1.81
C ALA A 333 15.96 -10.10 -0.41
N SER A 334 15.15 -10.91 0.27
CA SER A 334 15.44 -11.40 1.63
C SER A 334 16.50 -12.49 1.66
N PHE A 335 16.46 -13.42 0.70
CA PHE A 335 17.23 -14.66 0.77
C PHE A 335 18.31 -14.79 -0.32
N GLY A 336 18.48 -13.78 -1.16
CA GLY A 336 19.41 -13.81 -2.30
C GLY A 336 20.87 -13.42 -1.97
N GLY A 337 21.26 -13.20 -0.71
CA GLY A 337 22.62 -12.72 -0.43
C GLY A 337 22.99 -12.63 1.05
N LYS A 338 23.76 -11.58 1.41
CA LYS A 338 24.15 -11.30 2.80
C LYS A 338 22.93 -11.05 3.69
N PHE A 339 23.06 -11.31 5.00
CA PHE A 339 21.99 -11.14 6.01
C PHE A 339 20.81 -12.11 5.85
N SER A 340 20.98 -13.23 5.15
CA SER A 340 19.90 -14.20 4.88
C SER A 340 19.45 -14.94 6.14
N PHE A 341 20.33 -15.18 7.11
CA PHE A 341 19.96 -15.80 8.38
C PHE A 341 19.15 -14.84 9.27
N GLY A 342 19.59 -13.59 9.40
CA GLY A 342 18.80 -12.56 10.07
C GLY A 342 17.44 -12.32 9.41
N ALA A 343 17.40 -12.37 8.06
CA ALA A 343 16.17 -12.32 7.29
C ALA A 343 15.25 -13.52 7.59
N LEU A 344 15.79 -14.74 7.68
CA LEU A 344 15.02 -15.93 8.03
C LEU A 344 14.39 -15.81 9.41
N VAL A 345 15.15 -15.38 10.42
CA VAL A 345 14.63 -15.17 11.78
C VAL A 345 13.51 -14.11 11.77
N CYS A 346 13.74 -12.98 11.09
CA CYS A 346 12.74 -11.93 10.92
C CYS A 346 11.46 -12.46 10.28
N PHE A 347 11.57 -13.22 9.20
CA PHE A 347 10.44 -13.82 8.50
C PHE A 347 9.64 -14.78 9.39
N LEU A 348 10.32 -15.71 10.07
CA LEU A 348 9.67 -16.71 10.93
C LEU A 348 8.92 -16.05 12.08
N VAL A 349 9.53 -15.09 12.76
CA VAL A 349 8.90 -14.34 13.86
C VAL A 349 7.68 -13.56 13.35
N THR A 350 7.81 -12.91 12.19
CA THR A 350 6.70 -12.15 11.59
C THR A 350 5.53 -13.06 11.21
N VAL A 351 5.79 -14.22 10.61
CA VAL A 351 4.75 -15.18 10.20
C VAL A 351 4.09 -15.86 11.42
N ALA A 352 4.83 -16.06 12.51
CA ALA A 352 4.27 -16.63 13.72
C ALA A 352 3.15 -15.78 14.34
N ASP A 353 3.10 -14.47 14.01
CA ASP A 353 2.07 -13.51 14.41
C ASP A 353 1.77 -13.49 15.90
N VAL A 354 2.82 -13.65 16.73
CA VAL A 354 2.73 -13.65 18.20
C VAL A 354 3.08 -12.27 18.75
N ALA A 355 2.12 -11.64 19.42
CA ALA A 355 2.37 -10.40 20.14
C ALA A 355 3.15 -10.66 21.43
N ILE A 356 4.27 -9.95 21.64
CA ILE A 356 5.07 -9.99 22.86
C ILE A 356 4.97 -8.63 23.56
N PHE A 357 4.61 -8.58 24.82
CA PHE A 357 4.34 -7.33 25.56
C PHE A 357 3.32 -6.40 24.89
N ARG A 358 2.28 -6.98 24.24
CA ARG A 358 1.27 -6.24 23.45
C ARG A 358 1.87 -5.49 22.26
N ILE A 359 3.01 -5.93 21.73
CA ILE A 359 3.66 -5.40 20.55
C ILE A 359 3.66 -6.49 19.49
N GLY A 360 3.20 -6.18 18.29
CA GLY A 360 2.99 -7.15 17.22
C GLY A 360 4.26 -7.76 16.64
N ALA A 361 4.12 -8.93 16.07
CA ALA A 361 5.19 -9.75 15.53
C ALA A 361 6.11 -9.06 14.50
N PRO A 362 5.65 -8.17 13.60
CA PRO A 362 6.54 -7.51 12.65
C PRO A 362 7.65 -6.68 13.29
N PHE A 363 7.36 -6.01 14.40
CA PHE A 363 8.38 -5.28 15.16
C PHE A 363 9.42 -6.25 15.75
N TRP A 364 8.97 -7.30 16.41
CA TRP A 364 9.87 -8.30 17.00
C TRP A 364 10.65 -9.07 15.95
N GLY A 365 10.05 -9.30 14.78
CA GLY A 365 10.74 -9.84 13.62
C GLY A 365 11.96 -9.01 13.24
N LEU A 366 11.80 -7.68 13.14
CA LEU A 366 12.93 -6.77 12.89
C LEU A 366 13.97 -6.84 14.01
N VAL A 367 13.55 -6.77 15.28
CA VAL A 367 14.48 -6.79 16.43
C VAL A 367 15.29 -8.08 16.47
N PHE A 368 14.63 -9.23 16.40
CA PHE A 368 15.31 -10.53 16.47
C PHE A 368 16.11 -10.83 15.19
N GLY A 369 15.61 -10.44 14.02
CA GLY A 369 16.34 -10.54 12.76
C GLY A 369 17.62 -9.73 12.76
N LEU A 370 17.57 -8.48 13.23
CA LEU A 370 18.76 -7.62 13.39
C LEU A 370 19.71 -8.17 14.43
N ALA A 371 19.22 -8.66 15.58
CA ALA A 371 20.04 -9.26 16.61
C ALA A 371 20.75 -10.53 16.11
N ALA A 372 20.03 -11.42 15.44
CA ALA A 372 20.60 -12.64 14.85
C ALA A 372 21.66 -12.32 13.80
N SER A 373 21.39 -11.36 12.92
CA SER A 373 22.34 -10.90 11.91
C SER A 373 23.58 -10.26 12.53
N TRP A 374 23.40 -9.45 13.57
CA TRP A 374 24.53 -8.82 14.27
C TRP A 374 25.42 -9.85 14.97
N LEU A 375 24.83 -10.89 15.56
CA LEU A 375 25.55 -11.95 16.27
C LEU A 375 26.29 -12.91 15.32
N LEU A 376 25.68 -13.26 14.17
CA LEU A 376 26.12 -14.39 13.36
C LEU A 376 26.70 -13.98 11.99
N GLU A 377 26.28 -12.85 11.42
CA GLU A 377 26.61 -12.48 10.04
C GLU A 377 27.58 -11.30 9.90
N ARG A 378 27.76 -10.47 10.94
CA ARG A 378 28.71 -9.33 10.90
C ARG A 378 30.19 -9.71 10.97
N ARG A 379 30.49 -10.99 11.18
CA ARG A 379 31.87 -11.50 11.23
C ARG A 379 32.33 -12.17 9.92
N ALA A 380 31.45 -12.18 8.90
CA ALA A 380 31.74 -12.60 7.55
C ALA A 380 31.70 -11.36 6.61
#